data_d24926930c9027ef70385e46388ca413
#
_entry.id   d24926930c9027ef70385e46388ca413
#
_cell.length_a   1.000
_cell.length_b   1.000
_cell.length_c   1.000
_cell.angle_alpha   90.00
_cell.angle_beta   90.00
_cell.angle_gamma   90.00
#
_symmetry.space_group_name_H-M   'P 1'
#
loop_
_entity.id
_entity.type
_entity.pdbx_description
1 polymer ?
#
loop_
_entity_poly.entity_id
_entity_poly.type
_entity_poly.pdbx_seq_one_letter_code
_entity_poly.pdbx_strand_id
1 'polypeptide(L)'
;NAVANGKEFTSIFISSVLNSVPFAKDREHIVCICAALCRPFTKLYACASSTAETGYRQVNGKAFHNESNAGNIAFRLEYESGVRIGDFQDKPKVQKYHTKKEFYELFSPFFRNVQISEMTGNVNAKCENVRRIPWERLEEALRFEFNLPYPDGSRMGLIDEAISAFKHRYEILG
;
A
#
# COMPACT_ATOMS: atom_id res chain seq x y z
N ASN A 1 7.70 22.71 -0.46
CA ASN A 1 7.95 21.32 -0.34
C ASN A 1 7.88 20.88 1.12
N ALA A 2 6.67 20.41 1.57
CA ALA A 2 6.37 20.18 2.99
C ALA A 2 7.28 19.10 3.63
N VAL A 3 7.60 18.04 2.90
CA VAL A 3 8.44 16.94 3.40
C VAL A 3 9.87 17.42 3.67
N ALA A 4 10.48 18.07 2.70
CA ALA A 4 11.84 18.61 2.81
C ALA A 4 11.95 19.65 3.95
N ASN A 5 10.91 20.45 4.15
CA ASN A 5 10.89 21.46 5.21
C ASN A 5 10.57 20.89 6.62
N GLY A 6 10.64 19.58 6.79
CA GLY A 6 10.45 18.93 8.08
C GLY A 6 9.03 19.02 8.64
N LYS A 7 8.00 19.24 7.80
CA LYS A 7 6.61 19.29 8.29
C LYS A 7 6.27 18.01 9.05
N GLU A 8 5.77 18.17 10.27
CA GLU A 8 5.29 17.08 11.09
C GLU A 8 3.78 16.86 10.87
N PHE A 9 3.37 15.59 10.92
CA PHE A 9 1.99 15.19 10.72
C PHE A 9 1.44 14.54 11.99
N THR A 10 0.28 14.94 12.44
CA THR A 10 -0.42 14.29 13.55
C THR A 10 -1.09 13.00 13.13
N SER A 11 -1.55 12.96 11.88
CA SER A 11 -2.20 11.77 11.30
C SER A 11 -1.83 11.62 9.83
N ILE A 12 -1.68 10.35 9.40
CA ILE A 12 -1.47 9.95 8.00
C ILE A 12 -2.54 8.93 7.65
N PHE A 13 -3.12 9.03 6.46
CA PHE A 13 -4.16 8.14 5.97
C PHE A 13 -3.73 7.46 4.67
N ILE A 14 -3.84 6.12 4.63
CA ILE A 14 -3.68 5.30 3.42
C ILE A 14 -5.04 4.66 3.14
N SER A 15 -5.87 5.35 2.37
CA SER A 15 -7.25 4.91 2.10
C SER A 15 -7.38 4.35 0.70
N SER A 16 -7.68 3.05 0.60
CA SER A 16 -7.95 2.33 -0.65
C SER A 16 -6.82 2.36 -1.69
N VAL A 17 -5.59 2.68 -1.29
CA VAL A 17 -4.41 2.67 -2.17
C VAL A 17 -3.84 1.26 -2.29
N LEU A 18 -3.67 0.57 -1.16
CA LEU A 18 -2.98 -0.73 -1.09
C LEU A 18 -3.70 -1.85 -1.86
N ASN A 19 -5.02 -1.74 -2.01
CA ASN A 19 -5.79 -2.71 -2.79
C ASN A 19 -5.61 -2.57 -4.31
N SER A 20 -5.02 -1.50 -4.81
CA SER A 20 -4.71 -1.31 -6.24
C SER A 20 -3.28 -1.73 -6.60
N VAL A 21 -2.50 -2.22 -5.64
CA VAL A 21 -1.10 -2.60 -5.81
C VAL A 21 -0.97 -4.12 -5.73
N PRO A 22 -0.62 -4.81 -6.83
CA PRO A 22 -0.69 -6.26 -6.92
C PRO A 22 0.39 -7.00 -6.14
N PHE A 23 1.58 -6.39 -5.97
CA PHE A 23 2.72 -7.06 -5.36
C PHE A 23 2.90 -6.66 -3.89
N ALA A 24 3.17 -7.66 -3.05
CA ALA A 24 3.36 -7.45 -1.61
C ALA A 24 4.51 -6.49 -1.30
N LYS A 25 5.62 -6.62 -2.03
CA LYS A 25 6.79 -5.75 -1.84
C LYS A 25 6.50 -4.29 -2.18
N ASP A 26 5.72 -4.03 -3.21
CA ASP A 26 5.37 -2.66 -3.61
C ASP A 26 4.44 -2.01 -2.57
N ARG A 27 3.50 -2.78 -2.00
CA ARG A 27 2.69 -2.31 -0.87
C ARG A 27 3.54 -1.98 0.36
N GLU A 28 4.58 -2.79 0.61
CA GLU A 28 5.54 -2.54 1.70
C GLU A 28 6.33 -1.25 1.48
N HIS A 29 6.73 -0.91 0.24
CA HIS A 29 7.38 0.35 -0.08
C HIS A 29 6.50 1.55 0.28
N ILE A 30 5.23 1.51 -0.08
CA ILE A 30 4.26 2.58 0.24
C ILE A 30 4.16 2.77 1.76
N VAL A 31 4.01 1.67 2.51
CA VAL A 31 3.92 1.74 3.98
C VAL A 31 5.23 2.24 4.59
N CYS A 32 6.38 1.82 4.07
CA CYS A 32 7.70 2.30 4.49
C CYS A 32 7.82 3.82 4.35
N ILE A 33 7.46 4.38 3.20
CA ILE A 33 7.52 5.81 2.94
C ILE A 33 6.55 6.57 3.87
N CYS A 34 5.32 6.08 4.03
CA CYS A 34 4.36 6.69 4.95
C CYS A 34 4.83 6.64 6.41
N ALA A 35 5.45 5.52 6.82
CA ALA A 35 6.03 5.40 8.16
C ALA A 35 7.22 6.33 8.37
N ALA A 36 8.04 6.57 7.34
CA ALA A 36 9.16 7.52 7.40
C ALA A 36 8.71 8.99 7.57
N LEU A 37 7.46 9.30 7.25
CA LEU A 37 6.85 10.59 7.52
C LEU A 37 6.33 10.73 8.97
N CYS A 38 6.17 9.59 9.68
CA CYS A 38 5.64 9.57 11.03
C CYS A 38 6.69 10.05 12.05
N ARG A 39 6.20 10.74 13.08
CA ARG A 39 6.91 11.03 14.33
C ARG A 39 6.35 10.12 15.44
N PRO A 40 6.98 10.04 16.63
CA PRO A 40 6.49 9.19 17.72
C PRO A 40 5.01 9.41 18.08
N PHE A 41 4.51 10.63 17.92
CA PHE A 41 3.12 11.00 18.19
C PHE A 41 2.18 10.84 17.01
N THR A 42 2.68 10.59 15.80
CA THR A 42 1.87 10.44 14.60
C THR A 42 1.08 9.13 14.62
N LYS A 43 -0.20 9.21 14.27
CA LYS A 43 -1.06 8.04 14.06
C LYS A 43 -1.22 7.80 12.57
N LEU A 44 -0.99 6.56 12.15
CA LEU A 44 -1.27 6.16 10.77
C LEU A 44 -2.53 5.29 10.74
N TYR A 45 -3.43 5.63 9.84
CA TYR A 45 -4.67 4.90 9.58
C TYR A 45 -4.65 4.36 8.15
N ALA A 46 -4.96 3.10 7.99
CA ALA A 46 -5.06 2.48 6.67
C ALA A 46 -6.37 1.72 6.52
N CYS A 47 -6.88 1.70 5.30
CA CYS A 47 -8.07 0.96 4.93
C CYS A 47 -7.87 0.33 3.56
N ALA A 48 -8.26 -0.93 3.42
CA ALA A 48 -8.23 -1.66 2.15
C ALA A 48 -9.33 -2.71 2.10
N SER A 49 -9.58 -3.28 0.92
CA SER A 49 -10.56 -4.35 0.75
C SER A 49 -10.14 -5.63 1.48
N SER A 50 -11.11 -6.26 2.14
CA SER A 50 -10.93 -7.50 2.91
C SER A 50 -11.39 -8.72 2.12
N THR A 51 -10.76 -9.86 2.37
CA THR A 51 -11.24 -11.18 1.92
C THR A 51 -12.61 -11.55 2.52
N ALA A 52 -13.06 -10.84 3.56
CA ALA A 52 -14.41 -10.98 4.12
C ALA A 52 -15.49 -10.30 3.27
N GLU A 53 -15.12 -9.51 2.27
CA GLU A 53 -16.06 -8.85 1.37
C GLU A 53 -16.89 -9.88 0.60
N THR A 54 -18.20 -9.64 0.52
CA THR A 54 -19.17 -10.60 -0.06
C THR A 54 -18.83 -10.96 -1.50
N GLY A 55 -18.44 -10.00 -2.31
CA GLY A 55 -18.06 -10.23 -3.69
C GLY A 55 -16.83 -11.12 -3.82
N TYR A 56 -15.83 -10.98 -2.94
CA TYR A 56 -14.68 -11.87 -2.91
C TYR A 56 -15.08 -13.32 -2.56
N ARG A 57 -15.91 -13.50 -1.54
CA ARG A 57 -16.38 -14.83 -1.11
C ARG A 57 -17.20 -15.54 -2.18
N GLN A 58 -18.07 -14.83 -2.86
CA GLN A 58 -18.91 -15.41 -3.93
C GLN A 58 -18.09 -15.93 -5.10
N VAL A 59 -16.98 -15.31 -5.39
CA VAL A 59 -16.13 -15.67 -6.52
C VAL A 59 -15.08 -16.70 -6.16
N ASN A 60 -14.52 -16.66 -4.96
CA ASN A 60 -13.53 -17.65 -4.51
C ASN A 60 -14.11 -19.07 -4.38
N GLY A 61 -15.42 -19.20 -4.23
CA GLY A 61 -16.12 -20.49 -4.20
C GLY A 61 -16.53 -21.03 -5.58
N LYS A 62 -16.38 -20.25 -6.63
CA LYS A 62 -16.72 -20.64 -8.00
C LYS A 62 -15.46 -20.44 -8.84
N ALA A 63 -14.88 -21.55 -9.27
CA ALA A 63 -13.69 -21.51 -10.10
C ALA A 63 -13.72 -20.39 -11.14
N PHE A 64 -12.59 -19.83 -11.35
CA PHE A 64 -12.08 -18.81 -12.26
C PHE A 64 -12.77 -18.55 -13.62
N HIS A 65 -13.94 -19.13 -13.91
CA HIS A 65 -14.54 -19.21 -15.23
C HIS A 65 -15.91 -18.54 -15.34
N ASN A 66 -16.30 -17.69 -14.41
CA ASN A 66 -17.57 -17.00 -14.60
C ASN A 66 -17.39 -15.69 -15.37
N GLU A 67 -17.13 -15.84 -16.67
CA GLU A 67 -17.15 -14.74 -17.64
C GLU A 67 -18.52 -14.04 -17.72
N SER A 68 -19.54 -14.61 -17.10
CA SER A 68 -20.92 -14.21 -17.36
C SER A 68 -21.48 -13.09 -16.49
N ASN A 69 -20.88 -12.72 -15.36
CA ASN A 69 -21.60 -11.88 -14.40
C ASN A 69 -20.96 -10.54 -14.04
N ALA A 70 -19.80 -10.20 -14.58
CA ALA A 70 -19.17 -8.91 -14.24
C ALA A 70 -18.26 -8.37 -15.36
N GLY A 71 -18.60 -8.64 -16.61
CA GLY A 71 -17.79 -8.13 -17.71
C GLY A 71 -16.29 -8.42 -17.50
N ASN A 72 -15.88 -9.65 -17.73
CA ASN A 72 -14.46 -10.02 -17.89
C ASN A 72 -13.53 -9.82 -16.67
N ILE A 73 -13.98 -10.11 -15.46
CA ILE A 73 -13.06 -10.17 -14.33
C ILE A 73 -12.39 -11.54 -14.31
N ALA A 74 -11.18 -11.61 -14.83
CA ALA A 74 -10.31 -12.76 -14.66
C ALA A 74 -9.63 -12.70 -13.29
N PHE A 75 -9.60 -13.85 -12.59
CA PHE A 75 -8.83 -13.99 -11.37
C PHE A 75 -7.48 -14.57 -11.73
N ARG A 76 -6.42 -13.87 -11.41
CA ARG A 76 -5.07 -14.40 -11.51
C ARG A 76 -4.47 -14.49 -10.12
N LEU A 77 -4.33 -15.70 -9.62
CA LEU A 77 -3.59 -16.02 -8.39
C LEU A 77 -2.07 -16.12 -8.64
N GLU A 78 -1.62 -15.76 -9.83
CA GLU A 78 -0.22 -15.86 -10.25
C GLU A 78 0.72 -15.03 -9.39
N TYR A 79 0.22 -13.96 -8.79
CA TYR A 79 1.03 -13.04 -7.98
C TYR A 79 0.98 -13.39 -6.50
N GLU A 80 -0.22 -13.46 -5.94
CA GLU A 80 -0.48 -13.84 -4.57
C GLU A 80 -1.97 -14.08 -4.32
N SER A 81 -2.29 -14.71 -3.19
CA SER A 81 -3.67 -14.92 -2.76
C SER A 81 -4.42 -13.59 -2.63
N GLY A 82 -5.68 -13.57 -3.06
CA GLY A 82 -6.56 -12.42 -2.96
C GLY A 82 -6.38 -11.35 -4.03
N VAL A 83 -5.48 -11.53 -5.01
CA VAL A 83 -5.34 -10.59 -6.13
C VAL A 83 -6.33 -10.94 -7.24
N ARG A 84 -7.08 -9.93 -7.68
CA ARG A 84 -7.95 -9.97 -8.86
C ARG A 84 -7.41 -9.03 -9.91
N ILE A 85 -7.38 -9.47 -11.15
CA ILE A 85 -7.08 -8.62 -12.31
C ILE A 85 -8.31 -8.63 -13.21
N GLY A 86 -8.95 -7.47 -13.35
CA GLY A 86 -10.00 -7.26 -14.31
C GLY A 86 -9.42 -7.07 -15.70
N ASP A 87 -9.82 -7.93 -16.63
CA ASP A 87 -9.44 -7.81 -18.02
C ASP A 87 -10.44 -6.86 -18.72
N PHE A 88 -10.16 -5.58 -18.62
CA PHE A 88 -10.78 -4.60 -19.51
C PHE A 88 -9.81 -4.44 -20.68
N GLN A 89 -10.26 -4.66 -21.90
CA GLN A 89 -9.45 -4.72 -23.11
C GLN A 89 -8.39 -3.63 -23.22
N ASP A 90 -8.59 -2.49 -22.59
CA ASP A 90 -7.68 -1.35 -22.66
C ASP A 90 -7.11 -0.87 -21.31
N LYS A 91 -7.69 -1.25 -20.18
CA LYS A 91 -7.28 -0.74 -18.86
C LYS A 91 -7.49 -1.79 -17.76
N PRO A 92 -6.55 -2.70 -17.55
CA PRO A 92 -6.64 -3.69 -16.49
C PRO A 92 -6.75 -3.00 -15.13
N LYS A 93 -7.67 -3.47 -14.30
CA LYS A 93 -7.83 -3.03 -12.91
C LYS A 93 -7.37 -4.12 -11.97
N VAL A 94 -6.50 -3.77 -11.06
CA VAL A 94 -6.03 -4.67 -10.01
C VAL A 94 -6.81 -4.41 -8.73
N GLN A 95 -7.24 -5.50 -8.08
CA GLN A 95 -7.85 -5.46 -6.77
C GLN A 95 -7.21 -6.52 -5.88
N LYS A 96 -6.50 -6.09 -4.84
CA LYS A 96 -6.02 -6.96 -3.76
C LYS A 96 -7.01 -6.93 -2.60
N TYR A 97 -7.39 -8.12 -2.15
CA TYR A 97 -8.17 -8.34 -0.93
C TYR A 97 -7.23 -8.87 0.16
N HIS A 98 -7.25 -8.27 1.33
CA HIS A 98 -6.36 -8.60 2.42
C HIS A 98 -7.09 -9.40 3.52
N THR A 99 -6.41 -10.37 4.09
CA THR A 99 -6.79 -10.91 5.40
C THR A 99 -6.32 -9.97 6.51
N LYS A 100 -6.92 -10.10 7.69
CA LYS A 100 -6.44 -9.36 8.89
C LYS A 100 -4.99 -9.66 9.21
N LYS A 101 -4.56 -10.92 9.00
CA LYS A 101 -3.18 -11.35 9.24
C LYS A 101 -2.21 -10.65 8.29
N GLU A 102 -2.47 -10.72 6.97
CA GLU A 102 -1.63 -10.03 5.97
C GLU A 102 -1.54 -8.54 6.24
N PHE A 103 -2.65 -7.91 6.63
CA PHE A 103 -2.67 -6.48 6.91
C PHE A 103 -1.87 -6.13 8.17
N TYR A 104 -1.94 -6.95 9.21
CA TYR A 104 -1.06 -6.81 10.36
C TYR A 104 0.42 -6.97 10.00
N GLU A 105 0.76 -8.00 9.24
CA GLU A 105 2.13 -8.30 8.80
C GLU A 105 2.73 -7.19 7.93
N LEU A 106 1.90 -6.46 7.17
CA LEU A 106 2.31 -5.33 6.36
C LEU A 106 2.76 -4.12 7.19
N PHE A 107 2.12 -3.84 8.32
CA PHE A 107 2.39 -2.67 9.17
C PHE A 107 3.32 -2.95 10.35
N SER A 108 3.31 -4.16 10.91
CA SER A 108 4.09 -4.51 12.12
C SER A 108 5.61 -4.35 11.99
N PRO A 109 6.25 -4.45 10.82
CA PRO A 109 7.66 -4.13 10.67
C PRO A 109 7.99 -2.64 10.93
N PHE A 110 7.01 -1.75 10.75
CA PHE A 110 7.20 -0.29 10.83
C PHE A 110 6.63 0.35 12.09
N PHE A 111 5.71 -0.32 12.77
CA PHE A 111 5.05 0.20 13.97
C PHE A 111 5.10 -0.81 15.11
N ARG A 112 5.18 -0.30 16.35
CA ARG A 112 5.15 -1.14 17.55
C ARG A 112 3.73 -1.56 17.90
N ASN A 113 2.78 -0.65 17.70
CA ASN A 113 1.37 -0.86 18.02
C ASN A 113 0.58 -0.85 16.73
N VAL A 114 0.05 -2.01 16.35
CA VAL A 114 -0.80 -2.20 15.18
C VAL A 114 -2.10 -2.85 15.63
N GLN A 115 -3.19 -2.13 15.47
CA GLN A 115 -4.55 -2.61 15.75
C GLN A 115 -5.26 -2.83 14.42
N ILE A 116 -5.74 -4.06 14.22
CA ILE A 116 -6.47 -4.44 13.01
C ILE A 116 -7.95 -4.67 13.36
N SER A 117 -8.82 -4.07 12.57
CA SER A 117 -10.26 -4.31 12.60
C SER A 117 -10.77 -4.62 11.20
N GLU A 118 -11.93 -5.27 11.13
CA GLU A 118 -12.58 -5.61 9.87
C GLU A 118 -14.05 -5.25 9.99
N MET A 119 -14.55 -4.47 9.06
CA MET A 119 -15.94 -4.03 9.05
C MET A 119 -16.41 -3.78 7.61
N THR A 120 -17.60 -4.30 7.27
CA THR A 120 -18.27 -4.06 5.98
C THR A 120 -17.39 -4.30 4.75
N GLY A 121 -16.63 -5.41 4.73
CA GLY A 121 -15.79 -5.77 3.59
C GLY A 121 -14.45 -5.04 3.51
N ASN A 122 -14.13 -4.22 4.51
CA ASN A 122 -12.85 -3.55 4.62
C ASN A 122 -12.05 -4.06 5.81
N VAL A 123 -10.74 -4.13 5.65
CA VAL A 123 -9.78 -4.28 6.73
C VAL A 123 -9.17 -2.91 7.03
N ASN A 124 -9.06 -2.61 8.31
CA ASN A 124 -8.55 -1.32 8.78
C ASN A 124 -7.37 -1.54 9.72
N ALA A 125 -6.36 -0.69 9.63
CA ALA A 125 -5.25 -0.63 10.56
C ALA A 125 -5.17 0.73 11.22
N LYS A 126 -4.94 0.73 12.54
CA LYS A 126 -4.49 1.90 13.31
C LYS A 126 -3.10 1.59 13.84
N CYS A 127 -2.13 2.41 13.45
CA CYS A 127 -0.73 2.21 13.75
C CYS A 127 -0.18 3.38 14.56
N GLU A 128 0.54 3.07 15.63
CA GLU A 128 1.14 4.03 16.55
C GLU A 128 2.57 3.59 16.93
N ASN A 129 3.38 4.52 17.41
CA ASN A 129 4.74 4.27 17.84
C ASN A 129 5.60 3.72 16.70
N VAL A 130 5.88 4.56 15.71
CA VAL A 130 6.74 4.22 14.56
C VAL A 130 8.10 3.71 15.02
N ARG A 131 8.58 2.65 14.37
CA ARG A 131 9.92 2.12 14.56
C ARG A 131 10.93 2.96 13.77
N ARG A 132 12.18 2.93 14.20
CA ARG A 132 13.27 3.48 13.38
C ARG A 132 13.36 2.69 12.07
N ILE A 133 13.34 3.41 10.95
CA ILE A 133 13.47 2.83 9.61
C ILE A 133 14.93 3.01 9.18
N PRO A 134 15.65 1.93 8.82
CA PRO A 134 16.98 2.03 8.24
C PRO A 134 16.92 2.84 6.94
N TRP A 135 17.94 3.69 6.72
CA TRP A 135 17.99 4.54 5.52
C TRP A 135 17.94 3.71 4.24
N GLU A 136 18.67 2.62 4.20
CA GLU A 136 18.77 1.74 3.02
C GLU A 136 17.39 1.20 2.61
N ARG A 137 16.57 0.86 3.59
CA ARG A 137 15.20 0.38 3.32
C ARG A 137 14.29 1.49 2.78
N LEU A 138 14.42 2.68 3.34
CA LEU A 138 13.68 3.85 2.85
C LEU A 138 14.15 4.25 1.46
N GLU A 139 15.45 4.29 1.22
CA GLU A 139 16.02 4.64 -0.08
C GLU A 139 15.57 3.65 -1.17
N GLU A 140 15.54 2.34 -0.89
CA GLU A 140 14.99 1.34 -1.82
C GLU A 140 13.54 1.66 -2.19
N ALA A 141 12.70 1.94 -1.19
CA ALA A 141 11.30 2.29 -1.40
C ALA A 141 11.13 3.58 -2.23
N LEU A 142 11.93 4.61 -1.93
CA LEU A 142 11.90 5.88 -2.69
C LEU A 142 12.33 5.69 -4.14
N ARG A 143 13.39 4.93 -4.39
CA ARG A 143 13.89 4.64 -5.75
C ARG A 143 12.84 3.91 -6.58
N PHE A 144 12.06 3.04 -5.96
CA PHE A 144 10.98 2.32 -6.64
C PHE A 144 9.79 3.23 -6.90
N GLU A 145 9.20 3.80 -5.84
CA GLU A 145 7.92 4.53 -5.91
C GLU A 145 8.02 5.86 -6.70
N PHE A 146 9.17 6.51 -6.71
CA PHE A 146 9.40 7.76 -7.43
C PHE A 146 9.99 7.57 -8.83
N ASN A 147 10.00 6.35 -9.35
CA ASN A 147 10.39 6.02 -10.71
C ASN A 147 9.42 5.08 -11.43
N LEU A 148 8.18 5.06 -11.01
CA LEU A 148 7.16 4.23 -11.64
C LEU A 148 6.96 4.62 -13.12
N PRO A 149 6.66 3.64 -14.00
CA PRO A 149 6.40 3.92 -15.39
C PRO A 149 5.01 4.54 -15.57
N TYR A 150 4.91 5.46 -16.51
CA TYR A 150 3.66 5.95 -17.04
C TYR A 150 3.14 5.04 -18.18
N PRO A 151 1.84 5.12 -18.54
CA PRO A 151 1.26 4.32 -19.62
C PRO A 151 1.94 4.49 -20.99
N ASP A 152 2.58 5.63 -21.22
CA ASP A 152 3.34 5.92 -22.45
C ASP A 152 4.77 5.34 -22.45
N GLY A 153 5.17 4.64 -21.38
CA GLY A 153 6.49 4.06 -21.20
C GLY A 153 7.55 5.00 -20.63
N SER A 154 7.25 6.28 -20.48
CA SER A 154 8.12 7.20 -19.74
C SER A 154 8.12 6.86 -18.24
N ARG A 155 9.07 7.39 -17.50
CA ARG A 155 9.16 7.17 -16.05
C ARG A 155 8.98 8.47 -15.28
N MET A 156 8.54 8.34 -14.04
CA MET A 156 8.33 9.48 -13.14
C MET A 156 9.60 10.34 -12.96
N GLY A 157 10.76 9.70 -12.80
CA GLY A 157 12.07 10.37 -12.79
C GLY A 157 12.30 11.30 -11.58
N LEU A 158 11.60 11.08 -10.46
CA LEU A 158 11.65 11.94 -9.26
C LEU A 158 12.50 11.36 -8.13
N ILE A 159 13.38 10.41 -8.42
CA ILE A 159 14.18 9.70 -7.40
C ILE A 159 15.05 10.68 -6.60
N ASP A 160 15.82 11.50 -7.29
CA ASP A 160 16.80 12.38 -6.64
C ASP A 160 16.13 13.45 -5.78
N GLU A 161 15.01 13.98 -6.24
CA GLU A 161 14.20 14.92 -5.48
C GLU A 161 13.61 14.27 -4.22
N ALA A 162 13.09 13.04 -4.34
CA ALA A 162 12.54 12.31 -3.21
C ALA A 162 13.62 11.99 -2.17
N ILE A 163 14.76 11.45 -2.59
CA ILE A 163 15.90 11.15 -1.71
C ILE A 163 16.40 12.41 -1.02
N SER A 164 16.61 13.49 -1.76
CA SER A 164 17.05 14.78 -1.22
C SER A 164 16.07 15.31 -0.18
N ALA A 165 14.76 15.24 -0.45
CA ALA A 165 13.72 15.72 0.45
C ALA A 165 13.70 14.94 1.78
N PHE A 166 13.85 13.61 1.74
CA PHE A 166 13.86 12.79 2.96
C PHE A 166 15.17 12.91 3.73
N LYS A 167 16.33 13.03 3.06
CA LYS A 167 17.61 13.31 3.73
C LYS A 167 17.55 14.63 4.52
N HIS A 168 17.11 15.69 3.85
CA HIS A 168 16.98 17.01 4.49
C HIS A 168 15.97 16.98 5.65
N ARG A 169 14.85 16.24 5.49
CA ARG A 169 13.90 16.02 6.58
C ARG A 169 14.57 15.37 7.80
N TYR A 170 15.37 14.35 7.60
CA TYR A 170 16.05 13.66 8.69
C TYR A 170 17.13 14.55 9.37
N GLU A 171 17.81 15.39 8.61
CA GLU A 171 18.73 16.38 9.16
C GLU A 171 18.02 17.40 10.07
N ILE A 172 16.84 17.87 9.66
CA ILE A 172 16.07 18.85 10.44
C ILE A 172 15.43 18.23 11.69
N LEU A 173 14.91 17.02 11.59
CA LEU A 173 14.09 16.41 12.64
C LEU A 173 14.86 15.49 13.59
N GLY A 174 16.06 15.11 13.26
CA GLY A 174 16.95 14.26 14.06
C GLY A 174 16.59 12.78 13.94
#